data_a141f3fcd9591a2022fa11b8319a4976
#
_entry.id   a141f3fcd9591a2022fa11b8319a4976
#
_cell.length_a   1.000
_cell.length_b   1.000
_cell.length_c   1.000
_cell.angle_alpha   90.00
_cell.angle_beta   90.00
_cell.angle_gamma   90.00
#
_symmetry.space_group_name_H-M   'P 1'
#
loop_
_entity.id
_entity.type
_entity.pdbx_description
1 polymer ?
#
loop_
_entity_poly.entity_id
_entity_poly.type
_entity_poly.pdbx_seq_one_letter_code
_entity_poly.pdbx_strand_id
1 'polypeptide(L)'
;MLHKLLVMAALMASPAAATGLKIEVEGEANGVIEIDLAEDVAPGHVEQITALAEEGAYDGVVFHRVIEGFMAQTGDVQFGKMGGDMRRAGTGKSERPNLSAEFSDVSFERGVVGMARSADPDSANSQFFIMFAPAPHLDGQYTVVGRVTSGMDVVDAIKRGDGRSGAVTGQPDMMKSVTVTD
;
A
#
# COMPACT_ATOMS: atom_id res chain seq x y z
N MET A 1 -36.37 51.05 -17.32
CA MET A 1 -35.55 49.95 -17.85
C MET A 1 -34.61 49.48 -16.75
N LEU A 2 -34.91 48.34 -16.11
CA LEU A 2 -34.20 47.84 -14.98
C LEU A 2 -33.24 46.74 -15.46
N HIS A 3 -31.94 47.01 -15.48
CA HIS A 3 -30.92 46.03 -15.83
C HIS A 3 -30.69 45.09 -14.63
N LYS A 4 -31.11 43.85 -14.77
CA LYS A 4 -30.76 42.79 -13.78
C LYS A 4 -29.35 42.35 -14.06
N LEU A 5 -28.43 42.69 -13.13
CA LEU A 5 -27.06 42.15 -13.09
C LEU A 5 -27.13 40.70 -12.60
N LEU A 6 -26.83 39.75 -13.48
CA LEU A 6 -26.71 38.35 -13.11
C LEU A 6 -25.28 38.12 -12.60
N VAL A 7 -25.12 38.00 -11.28
CA VAL A 7 -23.84 37.62 -10.67
C VAL A 7 -23.69 36.11 -10.78
N MET A 8 -22.83 35.70 -11.67
CA MET A 8 -22.46 34.29 -11.83
C MET A 8 -21.39 33.96 -10.77
N ALA A 9 -21.79 33.29 -9.70
CA ALA A 9 -20.85 32.77 -8.71
C ALA A 9 -20.12 31.57 -9.34
N ALA A 10 -18.85 31.77 -9.68
CA ALA A 10 -17.96 30.67 -10.03
C ALA A 10 -17.67 29.86 -8.76
N LEU A 11 -18.21 28.64 -8.67
CA LEU A 11 -17.76 27.66 -7.70
C LEU A 11 -16.30 27.30 -8.07
N MET A 12 -15.37 27.79 -7.30
CA MET A 12 -13.99 27.31 -7.32
C MET A 12 -14.02 25.93 -6.64
N ALA A 13 -13.99 24.86 -7.43
CA ALA A 13 -13.66 23.54 -6.89
C ALA A 13 -12.21 23.59 -6.41
N SER A 14 -11.99 23.54 -5.10
CA SER A 14 -10.67 23.26 -4.56
C SER A 14 -10.22 21.90 -5.10
N PRO A 15 -8.98 21.75 -5.58
CA PRO A 15 -8.48 20.42 -5.84
C PRO A 15 -8.62 19.61 -4.55
N ALA A 16 -9.26 18.44 -4.63
CA ALA A 16 -9.22 17.48 -3.54
C ALA A 16 -7.74 17.20 -3.24
N ALA A 17 -7.32 17.36 -2.00
CA ALA A 17 -5.98 16.92 -1.61
C ALA A 17 -5.89 15.42 -1.89
N ALA A 18 -4.80 14.97 -2.49
CA ALA A 18 -4.61 13.55 -2.79
C ALA A 18 -4.43 12.80 -1.47
N THR A 19 -5.24 11.79 -1.23
CA THR A 19 -5.13 10.94 -0.04
C THR A 19 -3.83 10.15 -0.10
N GLY A 20 -3.07 10.16 0.98
CA GLY A 20 -1.79 9.47 1.07
C GLY A 20 -1.66 8.61 2.31
N LEU A 21 -0.57 7.84 2.37
CA LEU A 21 -0.12 7.12 3.57
C LEU A 21 1.26 7.60 3.97
N LYS A 22 1.44 7.81 5.26
CA LYS A 22 2.74 7.98 5.89
C LYS A 22 3.02 6.75 6.76
N ILE A 23 4.07 6.00 6.43
CA ILE A 23 4.50 4.79 7.10
C ILE A 23 5.81 5.07 7.83
N GLU A 24 5.82 4.98 9.16
CA GLU A 24 7.05 4.95 9.94
C GLU A 24 7.59 3.53 9.98
N VAL A 25 8.79 3.30 9.46
CA VAL A 25 9.47 2.00 9.46
C VAL A 25 10.44 1.93 10.62
N GLU A 26 10.45 0.78 11.32
CA GLU A 26 11.36 0.48 12.42
C GLU A 26 11.94 -0.93 12.28
N GLY A 27 13.28 -1.03 12.42
CA GLY A 27 14.02 -2.29 12.34
C GLY A 27 15.47 -2.07 11.91
N GLU A 28 15.95 -2.88 10.98
CA GLU A 28 17.22 -2.62 10.28
C GLU A 28 17.07 -1.39 9.38
N ALA A 29 15.92 -1.28 8.67
CA ALA A 29 15.47 -0.05 8.02
C ALA A 29 14.78 0.86 9.04
N ASN A 30 15.12 2.15 8.99
CA ASN A 30 14.49 3.16 9.84
C ASN A 30 14.22 4.41 9.01
N GLY A 31 13.02 4.95 9.11
CA GLY A 31 12.64 6.17 8.40
C GLY A 31 11.16 6.23 8.05
N VAL A 32 10.84 7.11 7.15
CA VAL A 32 9.46 7.36 6.72
C VAL A 32 9.32 7.05 5.23
N ILE A 33 8.27 6.35 4.88
CA ILE A 33 7.83 6.15 3.49
C ILE A 33 6.52 6.92 3.33
N GLU A 34 6.43 7.73 2.29
CA GLU A 34 5.20 8.42 1.92
C GLU A 34 4.69 7.85 0.60
N ILE A 35 3.40 7.55 0.56
CA ILE A 35 2.71 6.97 -0.59
C ILE A 35 1.56 7.88 -0.97
N ASP A 36 1.48 8.26 -2.24
CA ASP A 36 0.31 8.87 -2.85
C ASP A 36 -0.62 7.75 -3.31
N LEU A 37 -1.88 7.77 -2.84
CA LEU A 37 -2.87 6.74 -3.15
C LEU A 37 -3.64 7.08 -4.43
N ALA A 38 -3.85 6.09 -5.27
CA ALA A 38 -4.45 6.23 -6.60
C ALA A 38 -5.97 6.04 -6.55
N GLU A 39 -6.70 6.96 -5.92
CA GLU A 39 -8.16 6.89 -5.75
C GLU A 39 -8.92 6.79 -7.08
N ASP A 40 -8.44 7.47 -8.11
CA ASP A 40 -9.04 7.44 -9.45
C ASP A 40 -8.82 6.10 -10.18
N VAL A 41 -7.83 5.31 -9.72
CA VAL A 41 -7.45 4.03 -10.33
C VAL A 41 -8.10 2.85 -9.62
N ALA A 42 -8.09 2.86 -8.30
CA ALA A 42 -8.56 1.74 -7.47
C ALA A 42 -9.34 2.25 -6.24
N PRO A 43 -10.49 2.93 -6.43
CA PRO A 43 -11.23 3.58 -5.34
C PRO A 43 -11.60 2.63 -4.20
N GLY A 44 -12.06 1.42 -4.49
CA GLY A 44 -12.45 0.45 -3.46
C GLY A 44 -11.27 -0.07 -2.65
N HIS A 45 -10.11 -0.27 -3.28
CA HIS A 45 -8.89 -0.69 -2.58
C HIS A 45 -8.32 0.44 -1.73
N VAL A 46 -8.31 1.67 -2.26
CA VAL A 46 -7.85 2.85 -1.52
C VAL A 46 -8.72 3.09 -0.30
N GLU A 47 -10.05 3.03 -0.43
CA GLU A 47 -10.97 3.15 0.70
C GLU A 47 -10.66 2.12 1.80
N GLN A 48 -10.43 0.86 1.44
CA GLN A 48 -10.17 -0.19 2.43
C GLN A 48 -8.80 -0.02 3.12
N ILE A 49 -7.75 0.32 2.35
CA ILE A 49 -6.41 0.58 2.90
C ILE A 49 -6.47 1.77 3.87
N THR A 50 -7.13 2.85 3.48
CA THR A 50 -7.30 4.05 4.29
C THR A 50 -8.01 3.73 5.60
N ALA A 51 -9.15 3.03 5.52
CA ALA A 51 -9.90 2.62 6.70
C ALA A 51 -9.07 1.74 7.65
N LEU A 52 -8.28 0.78 7.13
CA LEU A 52 -7.40 -0.05 7.94
C LEU A 52 -6.25 0.75 8.58
N ALA A 53 -5.74 1.77 7.89
CA ALA A 53 -4.73 2.67 8.46
C ALA A 53 -5.31 3.54 9.59
N GLU A 54 -6.50 4.11 9.40
CA GLU A 54 -7.20 4.91 10.41
C GLU A 54 -7.56 4.08 11.66
N GLU A 55 -7.88 2.80 11.49
CA GLU A 55 -8.12 1.85 12.59
C GLU A 55 -6.84 1.45 13.33
N GLY A 56 -5.66 1.85 12.84
CA GLY A 56 -4.36 1.39 13.36
C GLY A 56 -4.10 -0.10 13.09
N ALA A 57 -4.83 -0.70 12.14
CA ALA A 57 -4.70 -2.12 11.85
C ALA A 57 -3.30 -2.48 11.33
N TYR A 58 -2.63 -1.57 10.66
CA TYR A 58 -1.28 -1.75 10.12
C TYR A 58 -0.16 -1.51 11.14
N ASP A 59 -0.43 -0.94 12.29
CA ASP A 59 0.60 -0.66 13.30
C ASP A 59 1.25 -1.95 13.82
N GLY A 60 2.56 -2.00 13.78
CA GLY A 60 3.36 -3.17 14.17
C GLY A 60 3.35 -4.32 13.15
N VAL A 61 2.77 -4.14 11.97
CA VAL A 61 2.77 -5.16 10.89
C VAL A 61 4.13 -5.18 10.19
N VAL A 62 4.68 -6.37 10.00
CA VAL A 62 6.02 -6.57 9.45
C VAL A 62 6.01 -6.69 7.91
N PHE A 63 7.17 -6.42 7.32
CA PHE A 63 7.48 -6.84 5.96
C PHE A 63 7.87 -8.31 5.99
N HIS A 64 6.90 -9.18 5.76
CA HIS A 64 7.08 -10.64 5.92
C HIS A 64 7.67 -11.33 4.71
N ARG A 65 7.58 -10.71 3.52
CA ARG A 65 8.11 -11.25 2.26
C ARG A 65 8.79 -10.16 1.45
N VAL A 66 10.11 -10.29 1.28
CA VAL A 66 10.93 -9.27 0.61
C VAL A 66 11.89 -9.96 -0.36
N ILE A 67 11.71 -9.72 -1.64
CA ILE A 67 12.51 -10.35 -2.71
C ILE A 67 13.38 -9.28 -3.36
N GLU A 68 14.71 -9.46 -3.27
CA GLU A 68 15.69 -8.57 -3.88
C GLU A 68 15.40 -8.35 -5.37
N GLY A 69 15.42 -7.08 -5.80
CA GLY A 69 15.16 -6.68 -7.18
C GLY A 69 13.71 -6.87 -7.66
N PHE A 70 12.80 -7.22 -6.76
CA PHE A 70 11.38 -7.40 -7.09
C PHE A 70 10.47 -6.51 -6.22
N MET A 71 10.15 -6.93 -4.98
CA MET A 71 9.20 -6.18 -4.15
C MET A 71 9.39 -6.45 -2.65
N ALA A 72 8.87 -5.55 -1.80
CA ALA A 72 8.66 -5.71 -0.37
C ALA A 72 7.15 -5.82 -0.08
N GLN A 73 6.70 -6.96 0.48
CA GLN A 73 5.30 -7.24 0.80
C GLN A 73 5.04 -7.19 2.31
N THR A 74 3.94 -6.57 2.68
CA THR A 74 3.48 -6.31 4.04
C THR A 74 1.95 -6.36 4.12
N GLY A 75 1.38 -5.89 5.22
CA GLY A 75 -0.07 -5.67 5.36
C GLY A 75 -0.87 -6.89 5.82
N ASP A 76 -0.22 -7.97 6.30
CA ASP A 76 -0.94 -9.05 6.98
C ASP A 76 -1.31 -8.61 8.41
N VAL A 77 -2.49 -8.01 8.55
CA VAL A 77 -2.97 -7.46 9.83
C VAL A 77 -3.36 -8.53 10.83
N GLN A 78 -3.55 -9.78 10.38
CA GLN A 78 -3.98 -10.90 11.22
C GLN A 78 -2.80 -11.62 11.86
N PHE A 79 -1.80 -12.01 11.07
CA PHE A 79 -0.69 -12.84 11.51
C PHE A 79 0.67 -12.15 11.39
N GLY A 80 0.74 -11.03 10.70
CA GLY A 80 1.98 -10.29 10.45
C GLY A 80 2.35 -9.27 11.51
N LYS A 81 1.76 -9.29 12.70
CA LYS A 81 2.15 -8.38 13.80
C LYS A 81 3.48 -8.82 14.42
N MET A 82 4.35 -7.85 14.71
CA MET A 82 5.61 -8.11 15.42
C MET A 82 5.36 -8.86 16.74
N GLY A 83 6.10 -9.93 16.96
CA GLY A 83 5.94 -10.80 18.15
C GLY A 83 4.83 -11.86 18.03
N GLY A 84 4.10 -11.90 16.92
CA GLY A 84 3.13 -12.96 16.62
C GLY A 84 3.77 -14.25 16.07
N ASP A 85 2.95 -15.19 15.60
CA ASP A 85 3.43 -16.40 14.95
C ASP A 85 3.84 -16.12 13.50
N MET A 86 5.10 -15.68 13.33
CA MET A 86 5.67 -15.29 12.04
C MET A 86 5.66 -16.41 10.98
N ARG A 87 5.47 -17.69 11.37
CA ARG A 87 5.32 -18.79 10.41
C ARG A 87 4.02 -18.69 9.61
N ARG A 88 3.05 -17.94 10.13
CA ARG A 88 1.76 -17.67 9.47
C ARG A 88 1.73 -16.34 8.75
N ALA A 89 2.71 -15.47 8.94
CA ALA A 89 2.76 -14.16 8.29
C ALA A 89 2.67 -14.32 6.77
N GLY A 90 1.80 -13.52 6.15
CA GLY A 90 1.48 -13.59 4.73
C GLY A 90 0.27 -14.47 4.39
N THR A 91 -0.29 -15.20 5.36
CA THR A 91 -1.49 -16.04 5.14
C THR A 91 -2.77 -15.41 5.66
N GLY A 92 -2.68 -14.29 6.37
CA GLY A 92 -3.80 -13.62 7.00
C GLY A 92 -4.37 -12.48 6.18
N LYS A 93 -5.48 -11.96 6.66
CA LYS A 93 -6.20 -10.82 6.10
C LYS A 93 -6.96 -10.07 7.19
N SER A 94 -7.57 -8.94 6.87
CA SER A 94 -8.51 -8.27 7.77
C SER A 94 -9.85 -8.99 7.81
N GLU A 95 -10.69 -8.62 8.78
CA GLU A 95 -12.09 -9.10 8.86
C GLU A 95 -13.02 -8.44 7.83
N ARG A 96 -12.51 -7.43 7.10
CA ARG A 96 -13.25 -6.77 6.02
C ARG A 96 -13.45 -7.73 4.84
N PRO A 97 -14.45 -7.49 3.96
CA PRO A 97 -14.63 -8.27 2.74
C PRO A 97 -13.39 -8.25 1.84
N ASN A 98 -13.21 -9.30 1.06
CA ASN A 98 -12.27 -9.27 -0.05
C ASN A 98 -12.76 -8.26 -1.10
N LEU A 99 -11.83 -7.72 -1.86
CA LEU A 99 -12.06 -6.71 -2.88
C LEU A 99 -12.03 -7.31 -4.27
N SER A 100 -12.98 -6.94 -5.11
CA SER A 100 -12.91 -7.23 -6.54
C SER A 100 -11.75 -6.49 -7.18
N ALA A 101 -11.11 -7.11 -8.17
CA ALA A 101 -9.97 -6.53 -8.86
C ALA A 101 -10.33 -5.18 -9.53
N GLU A 102 -9.44 -4.20 -9.39
CA GLU A 102 -9.50 -2.90 -10.05
C GLU A 102 -8.24 -2.75 -10.94
N PHE A 103 -8.16 -3.59 -11.98
CA PHE A 103 -7.00 -3.57 -12.89
C PHE A 103 -7.00 -2.30 -13.76
N SER A 104 -5.80 -1.82 -14.06
CA SER A 104 -5.58 -0.60 -14.85
C SER A 104 -4.42 -0.77 -15.82
N ASP A 105 -4.21 0.23 -16.66
CA ASP A 105 -3.08 0.31 -17.60
C ASP A 105 -1.80 0.89 -16.95
N VAL A 106 -1.81 1.12 -15.62
CA VAL A 106 -0.64 1.61 -14.90
C VAL A 106 0.40 0.49 -14.79
N SER A 107 1.59 0.73 -15.33
CA SER A 107 2.68 -0.24 -15.29
C SER A 107 3.32 -0.33 -13.90
N PHE A 108 3.72 -1.55 -13.52
CA PHE A 108 4.43 -1.82 -12.27
C PHE A 108 5.91 -1.42 -12.40
N GLU A 109 6.17 -0.14 -12.22
CA GLU A 109 7.49 0.47 -12.16
C GLU A 109 8.03 0.52 -10.72
N ARG A 110 9.32 0.86 -10.54
CA ARG A 110 9.90 1.10 -9.21
C ARG A 110 9.06 2.11 -8.42
N GLY A 111 8.76 1.80 -7.17
CA GLY A 111 7.99 2.62 -6.25
C GLY A 111 6.47 2.50 -6.41
N VAL A 112 5.96 1.77 -7.41
CA VAL A 112 4.52 1.47 -7.51
C VAL A 112 4.11 0.54 -6.37
N VAL A 113 2.93 0.78 -5.82
CA VAL A 113 2.31 -0.02 -4.76
C VAL A 113 1.15 -0.80 -5.34
N GLY A 114 1.19 -2.12 -5.17
CA GLY A 114 0.15 -3.03 -5.64
C GLY A 114 -0.47 -3.86 -4.52
N MET A 115 -1.71 -4.31 -4.72
CA MET A 115 -2.38 -5.21 -3.77
C MET A 115 -1.95 -6.64 -3.97
N ALA A 116 -1.55 -7.27 -2.87
CA ALA A 116 -1.33 -8.71 -2.85
C ALA A 116 -2.68 -9.47 -2.84
N ARG A 117 -2.70 -10.63 -3.48
CA ARG A 117 -3.88 -11.50 -3.60
C ARG A 117 -3.49 -12.98 -3.70
N SER A 118 -4.46 -13.85 -3.56
CA SER A 118 -4.31 -15.28 -3.86
C SER A 118 -4.39 -15.55 -5.37
N ALA A 119 -4.62 -16.78 -5.77
CA ALA A 119 -4.87 -17.12 -7.17
C ALA A 119 -6.15 -16.48 -7.73
N ASP A 120 -7.14 -16.25 -6.87
CA ASP A 120 -8.37 -15.56 -7.23
C ASP A 120 -8.09 -14.05 -7.38
N PRO A 121 -8.37 -13.42 -8.54
CA PRO A 121 -8.22 -11.98 -8.74
C PRO A 121 -9.01 -11.12 -7.74
N ASP A 122 -10.16 -11.61 -7.29
CA ASP A 122 -11.08 -10.93 -6.38
C ASP A 122 -10.81 -11.27 -4.90
N SER A 123 -9.56 -11.60 -4.55
CA SER A 123 -9.17 -11.99 -3.19
C SER A 123 -8.25 -11.00 -2.48
N ALA A 124 -7.98 -9.84 -3.06
CA ALA A 124 -7.23 -8.79 -2.37
C ALA A 124 -7.98 -8.35 -1.10
N ASN A 125 -7.23 -7.96 -0.05
CA ASN A 125 -7.85 -7.58 1.22
C ASN A 125 -7.06 -6.49 1.95
N SER A 126 -6.00 -6.84 2.69
CA SER A 126 -5.19 -5.91 3.47
C SER A 126 -3.72 -5.87 3.06
N GLN A 127 -3.22 -6.93 2.42
CA GLN A 127 -1.82 -7.03 2.08
C GLN A 127 -1.49 -6.26 0.81
N PHE A 128 -0.34 -5.57 0.81
CA PHE A 128 0.17 -4.81 -0.33
C PHE A 128 1.68 -4.97 -0.46
N PHE A 129 2.22 -4.59 -1.60
CA PHE A 129 3.66 -4.66 -1.86
C PHE A 129 4.16 -3.38 -2.56
N ILE A 130 5.42 -3.05 -2.32
CA ILE A 130 6.12 -1.90 -2.93
C ILE A 130 7.19 -2.45 -3.87
N MET A 131 7.22 -1.97 -5.10
CA MET A 131 8.15 -2.42 -6.13
C MET A 131 9.56 -1.87 -5.95
N PHE A 132 10.58 -2.72 -5.97
CA PHE A 132 11.99 -2.30 -6.07
C PHE A 132 12.42 -1.97 -7.50
N ALA A 133 11.84 -2.65 -8.48
CA ALA A 133 12.18 -2.55 -9.89
C ALA A 133 10.96 -2.80 -10.78
N PRO A 134 11.00 -2.46 -12.07
CA PRO A 134 9.92 -2.75 -13.01
C PRO A 134 9.58 -4.24 -13.10
N ALA A 135 8.27 -4.56 -13.17
CA ALA A 135 7.76 -5.91 -13.29
C ALA A 135 6.58 -5.98 -14.28
N PRO A 136 6.83 -5.86 -15.59
CA PRO A 136 5.76 -5.78 -16.59
C PRO A 136 4.86 -7.02 -16.64
N HIS A 137 5.28 -8.15 -16.08
CA HIS A 137 4.45 -9.36 -15.97
C HIS A 137 3.31 -9.20 -14.92
N LEU A 138 3.30 -8.14 -14.11
CA LEU A 138 2.22 -7.81 -13.19
C LEU A 138 1.18 -6.87 -13.81
N ASP A 139 1.51 -6.19 -14.91
CA ASP A 139 0.65 -5.20 -15.57
C ASP A 139 -0.69 -5.84 -15.97
N GLY A 140 -1.79 -5.19 -15.60
CA GLY A 140 -3.13 -5.71 -15.82
C GLY A 140 -3.50 -6.99 -15.06
N GLN A 141 -2.63 -7.49 -14.17
CA GLN A 141 -2.84 -8.71 -13.38
C GLN A 141 -3.00 -8.43 -11.89
N TYR A 142 -2.56 -7.27 -11.43
CA TYR A 142 -2.65 -6.82 -10.04
C TYR A 142 -3.21 -5.40 -9.99
N THR A 143 -3.95 -5.07 -8.94
CA THR A 143 -4.48 -3.73 -8.71
C THR A 143 -3.38 -2.81 -8.20
N VAL A 144 -3.14 -1.71 -8.91
CA VAL A 144 -2.27 -0.62 -8.46
C VAL A 144 -3.07 0.29 -7.53
N VAL A 145 -2.53 0.57 -6.35
CA VAL A 145 -3.20 1.40 -5.33
C VAL A 145 -2.47 2.71 -5.02
N GLY A 146 -1.26 2.88 -5.55
CA GLY A 146 -0.52 4.12 -5.32
C GLY A 146 0.94 4.04 -5.75
N ARG A 147 1.69 5.05 -5.33
CA ARG A 147 3.12 5.18 -5.62
C ARG A 147 3.83 5.84 -4.45
N VAL A 148 5.03 5.36 -4.13
CA VAL A 148 5.94 6.02 -3.19
C VAL A 148 6.39 7.35 -3.75
N THR A 149 6.18 8.43 -3.00
CA THR A 149 6.59 9.80 -3.32
C THR A 149 7.83 10.24 -2.56
N SER A 150 8.08 9.62 -1.39
CA SER A 150 9.26 9.88 -0.56
C SER A 150 9.66 8.63 0.21
N GLY A 151 10.95 8.46 0.52
CA GLY A 151 11.45 7.34 1.33
C GLY A 151 11.75 6.06 0.56
N MET A 152 12.02 6.11 -0.75
CA MET A 152 12.47 4.92 -1.51
C MET A 152 13.82 4.38 -1.03
N ASP A 153 14.66 5.19 -0.41
CA ASP A 153 15.89 4.76 0.28
C ASP A 153 15.59 3.92 1.52
N VAL A 154 14.52 4.24 2.25
CA VAL A 154 14.01 3.42 3.37
C VAL A 154 13.48 2.09 2.84
N VAL A 155 12.70 2.11 1.74
CA VAL A 155 12.21 0.88 1.07
C VAL A 155 13.39 0.00 0.67
N ASP A 156 14.44 0.58 0.07
CA ASP A 156 15.65 -0.16 -0.34
C ASP A 156 16.41 -0.77 0.85
N ALA A 157 16.32 -0.18 2.03
CA ALA A 157 16.97 -0.67 3.23
C ALA A 157 16.20 -1.81 3.92
N ILE A 158 14.93 -2.08 3.56
CA ILE A 158 14.14 -3.14 4.17
C ILE A 158 14.85 -4.49 4.02
N LYS A 159 14.94 -5.22 5.12
CA LYS A 159 15.58 -6.51 5.21
C LYS A 159 15.03 -7.49 4.19
N ARG A 160 15.92 -8.07 3.40
CA ARG A 160 15.57 -9.08 2.39
C ARG A 160 15.25 -10.42 3.05
N GLY A 161 14.31 -11.13 2.45
CA GLY A 161 14.00 -12.49 2.85
C GLY A 161 14.91 -13.53 2.18
N ASP A 162 14.78 -14.77 2.62
CA ASP A 162 15.63 -15.87 2.19
C ASP A 162 15.15 -16.55 0.89
N GLY A 163 16.09 -16.85 0.05
CA GLY A 163 15.87 -17.63 -1.16
C GLY A 163 14.85 -17.04 -2.14
N ARG A 164 14.22 -17.90 -2.93
CA ARG A 164 13.22 -17.51 -3.94
C ARG A 164 11.86 -17.13 -3.31
N SER A 165 11.57 -17.64 -2.13
CA SER A 165 10.31 -17.33 -1.45
C SER A 165 10.27 -15.88 -0.97
N GLY A 166 11.42 -15.32 -0.60
CA GLY A 166 11.55 -14.02 0.00
C GLY A 166 11.00 -13.93 1.42
N ALA A 167 10.75 -15.08 2.07
CA ALA A 167 10.28 -15.10 3.45
C ALA A 167 11.35 -14.51 4.37
N VAL A 168 10.99 -13.47 5.13
CA VAL A 168 11.92 -12.81 6.05
C VAL A 168 12.05 -13.64 7.32
N THR A 169 13.27 -14.06 7.63
CA THR A 169 13.60 -14.83 8.83
C THR A 169 14.27 -13.97 9.88
N GLY A 170 14.22 -14.40 11.13
CA GLY A 170 14.72 -13.64 12.26
C GLY A 170 13.81 -12.46 12.60
N GLN A 171 14.38 -11.28 12.81
CA GLN A 171 13.61 -10.07 13.11
C GLN A 171 13.41 -9.27 11.82
N PRO A 172 12.16 -9.18 11.30
CA PRO A 172 11.85 -8.35 10.14
C PRO A 172 11.74 -6.87 10.52
N ASP A 173 11.81 -6.00 9.51
CA ASP A 173 11.37 -4.62 9.66
C ASP A 173 9.85 -4.54 9.76
N MET A 174 9.33 -3.54 10.46
CA MET A 174 7.89 -3.36 10.64
C MET A 174 7.44 -1.94 10.31
N MET A 175 6.19 -1.83 9.95
CA MET A 175 5.47 -0.57 9.96
C MET A 175 5.12 -0.24 11.42
N LYS A 176 5.91 0.64 12.06
CA LYS A 176 5.69 1.06 13.45
C LYS A 176 4.35 1.74 13.60
N SER A 177 4.03 2.63 12.67
CA SER A 177 2.74 3.31 12.55
C SER A 177 2.42 3.61 11.09
N VAL A 178 1.14 3.62 10.76
CA VAL A 178 0.63 4.02 9.44
C VAL A 178 -0.47 5.04 9.64
N THR A 179 -0.29 6.22 9.06
CA THR A 179 -1.26 7.32 9.15
C THR A 179 -1.70 7.78 7.77
N VAL A 180 -2.97 8.15 7.67
CA VAL A 180 -3.52 8.77 6.47
C VAL A 180 -3.09 10.24 6.43
N THR A 181 -2.73 10.73 5.26
CA THR A 181 -2.39 12.14 5.00
C THR A 181 -3.29 12.70 3.92
N ASP A 182 -3.56 14.01 4.01
CA ASP A 182 -4.31 14.80 3.01
C ASP A 182 -3.36 15.39 1.97
#